data_4b3449adf252c2083c661015494654c2
#
_entry.id   4b3449adf252c2083c661015494654c2
#
_cell.length_a   1.000
_cell.length_b   1.000
_cell.length_c   1.000
_cell.angle_alpha   90.00
_cell.angle_beta   90.00
_cell.angle_gamma   90.00
#
_symmetry.space_group_name_H-M   'P 1'
#
loop_
_entity.id
_entity.type
_entity.pdbx_description
1 polymer ?
#
loop_
_entity_poly.entity_id
_entity_poly.type
_entity_poly.pdbx_seq_one_letter_code
_entity_poly.pdbx_strand_id
1 'polypeptide(L)'
;MKSLRLLGIALLLVIPFFSMNAQKAFTPQDLQAWKRITTRAISDDGQWTAVVFAPWVGDAEVQILASDGKAMQSYTPASEINISSSSAFALVKRVPALALTDSLKLKKTKKDKMPMDELIIRNLKTGMEWVIDSLKGYKLAEEGDWLAYQRTRKDSSLVVASLDGTQKFVLPSASAYGFAKEKPVLYFVTKGDKEGKKPGMYIWSAETSQPVLVKEGKGVFAQPVFDKKGGKLAFLYTDDKKEKDNTMAL
;
A
#
# COMPACT_ATOMS: atom_id res chain seq x y z
N MET A 1 -76.34 -15.63 14.35
CA MET A 1 -75.71 -14.55 13.56
C MET A 1 -74.87 -13.52 14.38
N LYS A 2 -75.20 -13.20 15.63
CA LYS A 2 -74.43 -12.26 16.48
C LYS A 2 -73.06 -12.80 16.90
N SER A 3 -72.92 -14.08 17.20
CA SER A 3 -71.68 -14.76 17.57
C SER A 3 -70.62 -14.82 16.43
N LEU A 4 -71.05 -14.96 15.17
CA LEU A 4 -70.17 -14.97 14.02
C LEU A 4 -69.56 -13.60 13.72
N ARG A 5 -70.26 -12.50 14.01
CA ARG A 5 -69.79 -11.13 13.85
C ARG A 5 -68.74 -10.77 14.92
N LEU A 6 -68.89 -11.25 16.17
CA LEU A 6 -67.92 -11.09 17.22
C LEU A 6 -66.60 -11.85 16.94
N LEU A 7 -66.69 -13.05 16.38
CA LEU A 7 -65.52 -13.83 16.00
C LEU A 7 -64.71 -13.18 14.86
N GLY A 8 -65.40 -12.55 13.90
CA GLY A 8 -64.73 -11.78 12.82
C GLY A 8 -63.99 -10.53 13.31
N ILE A 9 -64.57 -9.83 14.28
CA ILE A 9 -63.93 -8.64 14.90
C ILE A 9 -62.73 -9.05 15.74
N ALA A 10 -62.81 -10.15 16.50
CA ALA A 10 -61.67 -10.66 17.28
C ALA A 10 -60.49 -11.11 16.39
N LEU A 11 -60.79 -11.71 15.23
CA LEU A 11 -59.74 -12.12 14.26
C LEU A 11 -59.07 -10.93 13.60
N LEU A 12 -59.77 -9.85 13.32
CA LEU A 12 -59.21 -8.59 12.78
C LEU A 12 -58.31 -7.83 13.76
N LEU A 13 -58.50 -7.98 15.06
CA LEU A 13 -57.70 -7.35 16.11
C LEU A 13 -56.41 -8.11 16.39
N VAL A 14 -56.30 -9.39 16.02
CA VAL A 14 -55.09 -10.22 16.25
C VAL A 14 -54.05 -10.08 15.12
N ILE A 15 -54.51 -9.75 13.87
CA ILE A 15 -53.61 -9.64 12.70
C ILE A 15 -52.52 -8.58 12.83
N PRO A 16 -52.71 -7.38 13.44
CA PRO A 16 -51.62 -6.38 13.52
C PRO A 16 -50.53 -6.73 14.51
N PHE A 17 -50.75 -7.66 15.45
CA PHE A 17 -49.71 -8.04 16.41
C PHE A 17 -48.59 -8.96 15.86
N PHE A 18 -48.80 -9.62 14.71
CA PHE A 18 -47.81 -10.51 14.12
C PHE A 18 -46.89 -9.81 13.12
N SER A 19 -47.10 -8.56 12.77
CA SER A 19 -46.35 -7.86 11.73
C SER A 19 -45.37 -6.82 12.25
N MET A 20 -45.20 -6.66 13.55
CA MET A 20 -44.23 -5.72 14.11
C MET A 20 -42.85 -6.37 14.28
N ASN A 21 -42.25 -6.87 13.18
CA ASN A 21 -40.79 -6.89 13.10
C ASN A 21 -40.35 -5.42 13.01
N ALA A 22 -40.27 -4.75 14.12
CA ALA A 22 -39.66 -3.43 14.17
C ALA A 22 -38.23 -3.58 13.63
N GLN A 23 -37.98 -3.06 12.46
CA GLN A 23 -36.61 -2.95 11.95
C GLN A 23 -35.81 -2.22 13.03
N LYS A 24 -34.76 -2.86 13.54
CA LYS A 24 -33.89 -2.27 14.53
C LYS A 24 -33.46 -0.89 14.02
N ALA A 25 -33.73 0.14 14.82
CA ALA A 25 -33.32 1.50 14.47
C ALA A 25 -31.79 1.53 14.30
N PHE A 26 -31.35 2.13 13.23
CA PHE A 26 -29.92 2.25 12.90
C PHE A 26 -29.25 3.16 13.94
N THR A 27 -28.21 2.66 14.60
CA THR A 27 -27.51 3.38 15.66
C THR A 27 -26.12 3.86 15.17
N PRO A 28 -25.50 4.87 15.80
CA PRO A 28 -24.11 5.25 15.51
C PRO A 28 -23.11 4.09 15.62
N GLN A 29 -23.39 3.11 16.51
CA GLN A 29 -22.57 1.91 16.67
C GLN A 29 -22.67 0.99 15.46
N ASP A 30 -23.83 0.89 14.83
CA ASP A 30 -24.01 0.09 13.61
C ASP A 30 -23.19 0.70 12.45
N LEU A 31 -23.04 2.04 12.39
CA LEU A 31 -22.14 2.72 11.44
C LEU A 31 -20.66 2.35 11.64
N GLN A 32 -20.22 2.23 12.89
CA GLN A 32 -18.84 1.82 13.20
C GLN A 32 -18.60 0.36 12.87
N ALA A 33 -19.60 -0.49 13.02
CA ALA A 33 -19.52 -1.90 12.66
C ALA A 33 -19.53 -2.14 11.13
N TRP A 34 -20.04 -1.18 10.37
CA TRP A 34 -20.13 -1.32 8.91
C TRP A 34 -18.79 -1.09 8.25
N LYS A 35 -18.22 -2.17 7.71
CA LYS A 35 -16.97 -2.15 6.94
C LYS A 35 -17.27 -2.13 5.45
N ARG A 36 -16.55 -1.31 4.72
CA ARG A 36 -16.55 -1.29 3.24
C ARG A 36 -15.26 -1.88 2.70
N ILE A 37 -15.32 -2.49 1.54
CA ILE A 37 -14.14 -2.93 0.80
C ILE A 37 -13.54 -1.69 0.11
N THR A 38 -12.32 -1.31 0.46
CA THR A 38 -11.61 -0.17 -0.13
C THR A 38 -10.59 -0.58 -1.16
N THR A 39 -9.99 -1.75 -0.99
CA THR A 39 -8.97 -2.28 -1.92
C THR A 39 -9.15 -3.79 -2.01
N ARG A 40 -8.86 -4.32 -3.17
CA ARG A 40 -8.81 -5.75 -3.42
C ARG A 40 -7.62 -6.08 -4.33
N ALA A 41 -7.02 -7.22 -4.14
CA ALA A 41 -5.99 -7.81 -5.00
C ALA A 41 -6.31 -9.29 -5.20
N ILE A 42 -6.00 -9.79 -6.38
CA ILE A 42 -6.10 -11.22 -6.72
C ILE A 42 -4.75 -11.60 -7.29
N SER A 43 -4.21 -12.75 -6.89
CA SER A 43 -2.98 -13.28 -7.45
C SER A 43 -3.18 -13.75 -8.89
N ASP A 44 -2.12 -13.67 -9.70
CA ASP A 44 -2.20 -14.04 -11.13
C ASP A 44 -2.53 -15.53 -11.33
N ASP A 45 -2.16 -16.39 -10.38
CA ASP A 45 -2.51 -17.81 -10.37
C ASP A 45 -3.94 -18.09 -9.84
N GLY A 46 -4.67 -17.07 -9.39
CA GLY A 46 -6.02 -17.18 -8.84
C GLY A 46 -6.13 -17.92 -7.50
N GLN A 47 -5.01 -18.28 -6.84
CA GLN A 47 -5.03 -19.02 -5.59
C GLN A 47 -5.28 -18.14 -4.37
N TRP A 48 -5.01 -16.84 -4.47
CA TRP A 48 -5.08 -15.90 -3.37
C TRP A 48 -5.92 -14.68 -3.71
N THR A 49 -6.73 -14.28 -2.77
CA THR A 49 -7.46 -13.01 -2.80
C THR A 49 -7.12 -12.24 -1.53
N ALA A 50 -6.91 -10.95 -1.67
CA ALA A 50 -6.68 -10.08 -0.52
C ALA A 50 -7.63 -8.88 -0.58
N VAL A 51 -8.19 -8.51 0.59
CA VAL A 51 -9.21 -7.48 0.70
C VAL A 51 -8.89 -6.56 1.87
N VAL A 52 -9.06 -5.26 1.67
CA VAL A 52 -9.01 -4.27 2.75
C VAL A 52 -10.42 -3.90 3.15
N PHE A 53 -10.79 -4.20 4.38
CA PHE A 53 -12.03 -3.79 5.02
C PHE A 53 -11.77 -2.53 5.87
N ALA A 54 -12.41 -1.44 5.53
CA ALA A 54 -12.31 -0.21 6.30
C ALA A 54 -13.65 0.17 6.91
N PRO A 55 -13.75 0.38 8.24
CA PRO A 55 -14.90 1.00 8.85
C PRO A 55 -14.99 2.46 8.43
N TRP A 56 -16.13 3.12 8.70
CA TRP A 56 -16.26 4.56 8.47
C TRP A 56 -15.29 5.37 9.35
N VAL A 57 -15.13 4.96 10.60
CA VAL A 57 -14.17 5.51 11.56
C VAL A 57 -13.51 4.35 12.29
N GLY A 58 -12.19 4.30 12.32
CA GLY A 58 -11.43 3.25 13.00
C GLY A 58 -10.34 2.64 12.13
N ASP A 59 -9.75 1.59 12.64
CA ASP A 59 -8.66 0.90 11.98
C ASP A 59 -9.18 -0.03 10.88
N ALA A 60 -8.55 0.05 9.72
CA ALA A 60 -8.83 -0.87 8.63
C ALA A 60 -8.09 -2.21 8.84
N GLU A 61 -8.64 -3.25 8.24
CA GLU A 61 -8.16 -4.63 8.31
C GLU A 61 -7.87 -5.15 6.91
N VAL A 62 -6.72 -5.77 6.72
CA VAL A 62 -6.40 -6.55 5.53
C VAL A 62 -6.63 -8.01 5.82
N GLN A 63 -7.40 -8.70 4.97
CA GLN A 63 -7.56 -10.15 5.02
C GLN A 63 -7.00 -10.78 3.75
N ILE A 64 -6.23 -11.85 3.91
CA ILE A 64 -5.75 -12.71 2.84
C ILE A 64 -6.54 -14.00 2.89
N LEU A 65 -7.16 -14.36 1.77
CA LEU A 65 -8.03 -15.52 1.63
C LEU A 65 -7.43 -16.48 0.59
N ALA A 66 -7.55 -17.77 0.85
CA ALA A 66 -7.28 -18.79 -0.14
C ALA A 66 -8.43 -18.89 -1.17
N SER A 67 -8.21 -19.60 -2.26
CA SER A 67 -9.20 -19.78 -3.35
C SER A 67 -10.52 -20.43 -2.90
N ASP A 68 -10.50 -21.17 -1.78
CA ASP A 68 -11.70 -21.75 -1.15
C ASP A 68 -12.48 -20.72 -0.28
N GLY A 69 -12.04 -19.47 -0.24
CA GLY A 69 -12.65 -18.38 0.51
C GLY A 69 -12.32 -18.37 2.00
N LYS A 70 -11.51 -19.32 2.51
CA LYS A 70 -11.08 -19.31 3.91
C LYS A 70 -10.05 -18.23 4.15
N ALA A 71 -10.23 -17.47 5.23
CA ALA A 71 -9.24 -16.50 5.67
C ALA A 71 -7.99 -17.23 6.16
N MET A 72 -6.85 -16.92 5.54
CA MET A 72 -5.54 -17.46 5.93
C MET A 72 -4.84 -16.57 6.94
N GLN A 73 -4.97 -15.26 6.79
CA GLN A 73 -4.31 -14.28 7.64
C GLN A 73 -5.07 -12.97 7.65
N SER A 74 -5.02 -12.29 8.79
CA SER A 74 -5.60 -10.96 8.98
C SER A 74 -4.59 -10.03 9.64
N TYR A 75 -4.58 -8.76 9.23
CA TYR A 75 -3.71 -7.73 9.77
C TYR A 75 -4.52 -6.49 10.12
N THR A 76 -4.41 -6.06 11.38
CA THR A 76 -5.06 -4.85 11.89
C THR A 76 -4.11 -4.15 12.88
N PRO A 77 -3.90 -2.84 12.73
CA PRO A 77 -4.37 -1.94 11.68
C PRO A 77 -3.53 -2.06 10.40
N ALA A 78 -4.19 -2.07 9.24
CA ALA A 78 -3.50 -2.12 7.95
C ALA A 78 -4.31 -1.36 6.88
N SER A 79 -3.63 -0.75 5.91
CA SER A 79 -4.26 0.18 4.96
C SER A 79 -4.13 -0.20 3.50
N GLU A 80 -3.18 -1.07 3.16
CA GLU A 80 -2.84 -1.37 1.77
C GLU A 80 -2.37 -2.82 1.63
N ILE A 81 -2.70 -3.42 0.51
CA ILE A 81 -2.29 -4.78 0.13
C ILE A 81 -1.90 -4.82 -1.35
N ASN A 82 -0.79 -5.47 -1.64
CA ASN A 82 -0.37 -5.86 -2.97
C ASN A 82 0.03 -7.33 -2.98
N ILE A 83 -0.19 -8.03 -4.09
CA ILE A 83 0.30 -9.38 -4.32
C ILE A 83 1.31 -9.30 -5.46
N SER A 84 2.44 -10.01 -5.34
CA SER A 84 3.46 -10.05 -6.39
C SER A 84 2.96 -10.80 -7.62
N SER A 85 3.51 -10.47 -8.80
CA SER A 85 3.20 -11.13 -10.07
C SER A 85 3.52 -12.64 -10.05
N SER A 86 4.51 -13.05 -9.27
CA SER A 86 4.77 -14.48 -9.04
C SER A 86 3.70 -15.21 -8.23
N SER A 87 2.72 -14.48 -7.67
CA SER A 87 1.71 -15.02 -6.74
C SER A 87 2.30 -15.64 -5.46
N ALA A 88 3.59 -15.40 -5.19
CA ALA A 88 4.29 -15.99 -4.06
C ALA A 88 4.29 -15.11 -2.80
N PHE A 89 4.13 -13.79 -2.95
CA PHE A 89 4.25 -12.84 -1.85
C PHE A 89 3.08 -11.87 -1.78
N ALA A 90 2.68 -11.57 -0.54
CA ALA A 90 1.77 -10.47 -0.22
C ALA A 90 2.52 -9.39 0.55
N LEU A 91 2.29 -8.14 0.18
CA LEU A 91 2.87 -6.95 0.81
C LEU A 91 1.75 -6.17 1.51
N VAL A 92 1.78 -6.15 2.82
CA VAL A 92 0.77 -5.48 3.65
C VAL A 92 1.37 -4.25 4.30
N LYS A 93 0.80 -3.08 4.02
CA LYS A 93 1.18 -1.85 4.71
C LYS A 93 0.42 -1.73 6.02
N ARG A 94 1.13 -1.90 7.12
CA ARG A 94 0.63 -1.71 8.47
C ARG A 94 0.81 -0.25 8.87
N VAL A 95 -0.25 0.34 9.41
CA VAL A 95 -0.25 1.72 9.89
C VAL A 95 -0.42 1.75 11.41
N PRO A 96 -0.01 2.81 12.10
CA PRO A 96 -0.28 2.95 13.53
C PRO A 96 -1.77 3.02 13.81
N ALA A 97 -2.20 2.42 14.93
CA ALA A 97 -3.60 2.47 15.36
C ALA A 97 -4.13 3.90 15.50
N LEU A 98 -5.34 4.14 15.02
CA LEU A 98 -5.97 5.47 15.03
C LEU A 98 -6.05 6.04 16.46
N ALA A 99 -6.49 5.23 17.42
CA ALA A 99 -6.57 5.65 18.82
C ALA A 99 -5.21 6.09 19.40
N LEU A 100 -4.12 5.40 19.03
CA LEU A 100 -2.77 5.79 19.45
C LEU A 100 -2.35 7.11 18.81
N THR A 101 -2.54 7.26 17.51
CA THR A 101 -2.17 8.49 16.79
C THR A 101 -2.94 9.69 17.28
N ASP A 102 -4.22 9.54 17.55
CA ASP A 102 -5.06 10.63 18.07
C ASP A 102 -4.70 11.01 19.51
N SER A 103 -4.44 10.03 20.36
CA SER A 103 -3.91 10.28 21.71
C SER A 103 -2.59 11.06 21.68
N LEU A 104 -1.67 10.70 20.80
CA LEU A 104 -0.38 11.37 20.65
C LEU A 104 -0.51 12.80 20.08
N LYS A 105 -1.46 13.02 19.14
CA LYS A 105 -1.79 14.35 18.62
C LYS A 105 -2.36 15.26 19.71
N LEU A 106 -3.30 14.74 20.51
CA LEU A 106 -3.86 15.48 21.66
C LEU A 106 -2.77 15.89 22.66
N LYS A 107 -1.78 15.03 22.89
CA LYS A 107 -0.59 15.32 23.71
C LYS A 107 0.43 16.24 23.03
N LYS A 108 0.14 16.74 21.81
CA LYS A 108 1.04 17.57 21.01
C LYS A 108 2.43 16.94 20.82
N THR A 109 2.46 15.61 20.66
CA THR A 109 3.71 14.87 20.46
C THR A 109 4.40 15.34 19.18
N LYS A 110 5.71 15.57 19.24
CA LYS A 110 6.51 16.00 18.09
C LYS A 110 6.45 14.97 16.96
N LYS A 111 6.43 15.44 15.71
CA LYS A 111 6.31 14.60 14.51
C LYS A 111 7.36 13.49 14.42
N ASP A 112 8.57 13.77 14.90
CA ASP A 112 9.68 12.82 14.94
C ASP A 112 9.51 11.69 15.97
N LYS A 113 8.59 11.83 16.92
CA LYS A 113 8.22 10.82 17.92
C LYS A 113 6.91 10.10 17.63
N MET A 114 6.22 10.46 16.55
CA MET A 114 5.02 9.74 16.12
C MET A 114 5.37 8.34 15.60
N PRO A 115 4.54 7.31 15.84
CA PRO A 115 4.76 6.00 15.27
C PRO A 115 4.72 6.05 13.73
N MET A 116 5.42 5.14 13.08
CA MET A 116 5.59 5.11 11.63
C MET A 116 4.91 3.88 11.04
N ASP A 117 4.64 3.97 9.75
CA ASP A 117 4.15 2.84 8.97
C ASP A 117 5.21 1.73 8.88
N GLU A 118 4.76 0.52 8.66
CA GLU A 118 5.57 -0.67 8.43
C GLU A 118 5.09 -1.38 7.17
N LEU A 119 5.97 -2.12 6.52
CA LEU A 119 5.62 -3.01 5.43
C LEU A 119 5.94 -4.45 5.82
N ILE A 120 4.92 -5.29 5.84
CA ILE A 120 5.04 -6.74 6.08
C ILE A 120 5.09 -7.41 4.71
N ILE A 121 6.09 -8.21 4.48
CA ILE A 121 6.22 -9.07 3.30
C ILE A 121 6.00 -10.50 3.77
N ARG A 122 4.94 -11.13 3.27
CA ARG A 122 4.55 -12.50 3.61
C ARG A 122 4.71 -13.41 2.41
N ASN A 123 5.43 -14.50 2.59
CA ASN A 123 5.40 -15.61 1.64
C ASN A 123 4.06 -16.35 1.80
N LEU A 124 3.26 -16.40 0.74
CA LEU A 124 1.90 -16.93 0.77
C LEU A 124 1.85 -18.46 0.95
N LYS A 125 2.90 -19.17 0.49
CA LYS A 125 2.98 -20.63 0.58
C LYS A 125 3.52 -21.10 1.93
N THR A 126 4.60 -20.47 2.42
CA THR A 126 5.25 -20.88 3.67
C THR A 126 4.72 -20.18 4.90
N GLY A 127 4.06 -19.05 4.73
CA GLY A 127 3.62 -18.18 5.81
C GLY A 127 4.74 -17.38 6.48
N MET A 128 5.98 -17.49 6.02
CA MET A 128 7.11 -16.72 6.54
C MET A 128 6.91 -15.23 6.26
N GLU A 129 7.30 -14.42 7.25
CA GLU A 129 7.16 -12.95 7.17
C GLU A 129 8.47 -12.26 7.51
N TRP A 130 8.71 -11.12 6.88
CA TRP A 130 9.68 -10.16 7.33
C TRP A 130 9.11 -8.74 7.24
N VAL A 131 9.64 -7.83 8.06
CA VAL A 131 9.03 -6.52 8.29
C VAL A 131 10.06 -5.42 8.03
N ILE A 132 9.63 -4.40 7.28
CA ILE A 132 10.33 -3.15 7.11
C ILE A 132 9.70 -2.12 8.04
N ASP A 133 10.42 -1.74 9.08
CA ASP A 133 10.02 -0.71 10.03
C ASP A 133 10.23 0.71 9.48
N SER A 134 9.55 1.68 10.05
CA SER A 134 9.74 3.11 9.76
C SER A 134 9.64 3.43 8.26
N LEU A 135 8.67 2.85 7.60
CA LEU A 135 8.46 2.98 6.16
C LEU A 135 8.15 4.44 5.78
N LYS A 136 8.90 4.98 4.83
CA LYS A 136 8.59 6.26 4.17
C LYS A 136 7.75 6.04 2.92
N GLY A 137 8.07 4.99 2.16
CA GLY A 137 7.38 4.60 0.94
C GLY A 137 8.08 3.44 0.25
N TYR A 138 7.36 2.78 -0.64
CA TYR A 138 7.87 1.66 -1.40
C TYR A 138 7.31 1.63 -2.82
N LYS A 139 7.96 0.88 -3.68
CA LYS A 139 7.50 0.48 -5.02
C LYS A 139 7.76 -1.00 -5.20
N LEU A 140 6.73 -1.73 -5.59
CA LEU A 140 6.83 -3.12 -6.01
C LEU A 140 7.09 -3.16 -7.52
N ALA A 141 8.03 -3.98 -7.96
CA ALA A 141 8.20 -4.26 -9.38
C ALA A 141 6.99 -5.06 -9.89
N GLU A 142 6.51 -4.76 -11.08
CA GLU A 142 5.43 -5.52 -11.72
C GLU A 142 5.91 -6.93 -12.10
N GLU A 143 7.24 -7.10 -12.34
CA GLU A 143 7.86 -8.38 -12.67
C GLU A 143 9.10 -8.63 -11.82
N GLY A 144 9.33 -9.92 -11.45
CA GLY A 144 10.59 -10.39 -10.89
C GLY A 144 10.75 -10.29 -9.38
N ASP A 145 9.67 -10.10 -8.62
CA ASP A 145 9.67 -10.13 -7.13
C ASP A 145 10.70 -9.19 -6.47
N TRP A 146 10.79 -7.95 -6.97
CA TRP A 146 11.66 -6.92 -6.44
C TRP A 146 10.89 -5.79 -5.78
N LEU A 147 11.45 -5.30 -4.69
CA LEU A 147 10.92 -4.21 -3.88
C LEU A 147 11.95 -3.09 -3.76
N ALA A 148 11.55 -1.85 -4.03
CA ALA A 148 12.34 -0.67 -3.70
C ALA A 148 11.64 0.11 -2.58
N TYR A 149 12.36 0.45 -1.51
CA TYR A 149 11.79 1.17 -0.38
C TYR A 149 12.76 2.15 0.28
N GLN A 150 12.21 3.13 0.95
CA GLN A 150 12.95 4.05 1.82
C GLN A 150 12.38 4.04 3.22
N ARG A 151 13.25 4.20 4.20
CA ARG A 151 12.89 4.39 5.61
C ARG A 151 12.91 5.86 5.98
N THR A 152 12.18 6.20 7.04
CA THR A 152 12.23 7.51 7.68
C THR A 152 13.16 7.45 8.89
N ARG A 153 13.87 8.55 9.20
CA ARG A 153 14.61 8.83 10.44
C ARG A 153 16.01 8.21 10.58
N LYS A 154 16.25 6.94 10.27
CA LYS A 154 17.55 6.32 10.57
C LYS A 154 18.48 6.32 9.37
N ASP A 155 17.95 5.94 8.26
CA ASP A 155 18.68 5.82 7.01
C ASP A 155 17.71 6.11 5.87
N SER A 156 17.92 7.22 5.19
CA SER A 156 17.11 7.64 4.06
C SER A 156 17.55 6.99 2.74
N SER A 157 18.49 6.05 2.78
CA SER A 157 18.94 5.31 1.61
C SER A 157 17.77 4.64 0.91
N LEU A 158 17.87 4.55 -0.40
CA LEU A 158 16.97 3.72 -1.19
C LEU A 158 17.48 2.27 -1.12
N VAL A 159 16.64 1.37 -0.65
CA VAL A 159 16.96 -0.05 -0.58
C VAL A 159 16.19 -0.77 -1.66
N VAL A 160 16.89 -1.58 -2.47
CA VAL A 160 16.28 -2.51 -3.41
C VAL A 160 16.52 -3.92 -2.89
N ALA A 161 15.46 -4.70 -2.74
CA ALA A 161 15.55 -6.04 -2.17
C ALA A 161 14.65 -7.02 -2.94
N SER A 162 15.05 -8.28 -3.01
CA SER A 162 14.18 -9.37 -3.43
C SER A 162 13.13 -9.66 -2.35
N LEU A 163 11.92 -10.07 -2.75
CA LEU A 163 10.83 -10.34 -1.82
C LEU A 163 11.08 -11.55 -0.91
N ASP A 164 11.96 -12.46 -1.31
CA ASP A 164 12.41 -13.58 -0.48
C ASP A 164 13.48 -13.18 0.56
N GLY A 165 13.95 -11.93 0.49
CA GLY A 165 14.93 -11.37 1.42
C GLY A 165 16.38 -11.83 1.18
N THR A 166 16.65 -12.62 0.14
CA THR A 166 17.99 -13.17 -0.13
C THR A 166 18.96 -12.14 -0.71
N GLN A 167 18.46 -11.15 -1.43
CA GLN A 167 19.26 -10.10 -2.05
C GLN A 167 18.83 -8.72 -1.56
N LYS A 168 19.83 -7.87 -1.28
CA LYS A 168 19.59 -6.52 -0.80
C LYS A 168 20.70 -5.58 -1.26
N PHE A 169 20.31 -4.49 -1.91
CA PHE A 169 21.20 -3.45 -2.41
C PHE A 169 20.84 -2.12 -1.76
N VAL A 170 21.83 -1.44 -1.22
CA VAL A 170 21.68 -0.13 -0.61
C VAL A 170 22.18 0.92 -1.58
N LEU A 171 21.31 1.82 -1.99
CA LEU A 171 21.54 2.90 -2.94
C LEU A 171 21.48 4.24 -2.22
N PRO A 172 22.05 5.33 -2.76
CA PRO A 172 21.90 6.65 -2.19
C PRO A 172 20.44 7.06 -2.01
N SER A 173 20.19 7.96 -1.05
CA SER A 173 18.87 8.52 -0.84
C SER A 173 18.28 9.08 -2.12
N ALA A 174 17.07 8.67 -2.48
CA ALA A 174 16.40 9.08 -3.69
C ALA A 174 15.27 10.07 -3.42
N SER A 175 15.17 11.09 -4.29
CA SER A 175 14.01 12.00 -4.30
C SER A 175 12.86 11.46 -5.14
N ALA A 176 13.16 10.65 -6.15
CA ALA A 176 12.19 9.94 -6.97
C ALA A 176 12.78 8.59 -7.39
N TYR A 177 11.93 7.59 -7.51
CA TYR A 177 12.30 6.26 -8.02
C TYR A 177 11.08 5.49 -8.52
N GLY A 178 11.30 4.56 -9.45
CA GLY A 178 10.25 3.71 -10.01
C GLY A 178 10.81 2.61 -10.89
N PHE A 179 10.09 1.49 -10.95
CA PHE A 179 10.41 0.35 -11.78
C PHE A 179 9.87 0.49 -13.20
N ALA A 180 10.52 -0.16 -14.14
CA ALA A 180 9.94 -0.50 -15.43
C ALA A 180 8.85 -1.58 -15.27
N LYS A 181 7.99 -1.74 -16.28
CA LYS A 181 6.85 -2.67 -16.18
C LYS A 181 7.27 -4.14 -16.34
N GLU A 182 7.93 -4.48 -17.44
CA GLU A 182 8.22 -5.88 -17.81
C GLU A 182 9.58 -6.40 -17.33
N LYS A 183 10.35 -5.58 -16.59
CA LYS A 183 11.68 -5.97 -16.08
C LYS A 183 11.96 -5.31 -14.74
N PRO A 184 12.74 -5.95 -13.86
CA PRO A 184 13.19 -5.36 -12.60
C PRO A 184 14.33 -4.34 -12.83
N VAL A 185 14.03 -3.31 -13.60
CA VAL A 185 14.91 -2.16 -13.87
C VAL A 185 14.31 -0.95 -13.16
N LEU A 186 15.12 -0.28 -12.36
CA LEU A 186 14.71 0.84 -11.50
C LEU A 186 15.45 2.11 -11.93
N TYR A 187 14.74 3.21 -12.18
CA TYR A 187 15.38 4.53 -12.16
C TYR A 187 15.32 5.11 -10.75
N PHE A 188 16.33 5.89 -10.39
CA PHE A 188 16.28 6.75 -9.21
C PHE A 188 17.03 8.06 -9.40
N VAL A 189 16.54 9.10 -8.74
CA VAL A 189 17.13 10.44 -8.75
C VAL A 189 17.73 10.71 -7.37
N THR A 190 19.02 11.03 -7.32
CA THR A 190 19.71 11.33 -6.06
C THR A 190 20.38 12.71 -6.09
N LYS A 191 20.53 13.29 -4.89
CA LYS A 191 21.34 14.50 -4.70
C LYS A 191 22.84 14.20 -4.57
N GLY A 192 23.22 12.91 -4.75
CA GLY A 192 24.55 12.43 -4.43
C GLY A 192 24.71 12.13 -2.94
N ASP A 193 25.85 11.60 -2.57
CA ASP A 193 26.20 11.27 -1.20
C ASP A 193 27.59 11.79 -0.83
N LYS A 194 27.99 11.59 0.43
CA LYS A 194 29.32 11.96 0.94
C LYS A 194 30.41 10.96 0.52
N GLU A 195 30.02 9.81 -0.02
CA GLU A 195 30.90 8.72 -0.43
C GLU A 195 31.34 8.86 -1.90
N GLY A 196 30.98 10.00 -2.54
CA GLY A 196 31.44 10.35 -3.89
C GLY A 196 30.46 10.04 -5.01
N LYS A 197 29.24 9.59 -4.71
CA LYS A 197 28.20 9.46 -5.73
C LYS A 197 27.73 10.83 -6.18
N LYS A 198 27.77 11.05 -7.49
CA LYS A 198 27.37 12.32 -8.09
C LYS A 198 25.86 12.52 -8.04
N PRO A 199 25.37 13.78 -7.93
CA PRO A 199 23.94 14.06 -8.08
C PRO A 199 23.50 13.78 -9.52
N GLY A 200 22.30 13.20 -9.67
CA GLY A 200 21.79 12.87 -10.99
C GLY A 200 20.76 11.76 -10.99
N MET A 201 20.41 11.33 -12.18
CA MET A 201 19.54 10.20 -12.44
C MET A 201 20.37 8.96 -12.77
N TYR A 202 20.02 7.87 -12.14
CA TYR A 202 20.66 6.56 -12.29
C TYR A 202 19.64 5.50 -12.69
N ILE A 203 20.14 4.46 -13.34
CA ILE A 203 19.42 3.20 -13.55
C ILE A 203 20.12 2.11 -12.75
N TRP A 204 19.35 1.29 -12.09
CA TRP A 204 19.76 0.04 -11.45
C TRP A 204 19.01 -1.12 -12.11
N SER A 205 19.65 -2.26 -12.26
CA SER A 205 18.97 -3.49 -12.69
C SER A 205 19.41 -4.67 -11.82
N ALA A 206 18.52 -5.64 -11.66
CA ALA A 206 18.79 -6.87 -10.93
C ALA A 206 19.93 -7.69 -11.58
N GLU A 207 20.11 -7.60 -12.91
CA GLU A 207 21.14 -8.32 -13.66
C GLU A 207 22.54 -7.80 -13.37
N THR A 208 22.72 -6.48 -13.30
CA THR A 208 24.04 -5.85 -13.10
C THR A 208 24.35 -5.55 -11.65
N SER A 209 23.33 -5.42 -10.81
CA SER A 209 23.41 -5.08 -9.38
C SER A 209 24.12 -3.75 -9.07
N GLN A 210 24.63 -3.06 -10.08
CA GLN A 210 25.34 -1.79 -9.96
C GLN A 210 24.55 -0.67 -10.64
N PRO A 211 24.41 0.49 -9.98
CA PRO A 211 23.73 1.63 -10.57
C PRO A 211 24.61 2.32 -11.62
N VAL A 212 24.03 2.64 -12.77
CA VAL A 212 24.65 3.35 -13.87
C VAL A 212 24.12 4.78 -13.91
N LEU A 213 25.02 5.78 -13.98
CA LEU A 213 24.66 7.18 -14.13
C LEU A 213 24.15 7.45 -15.55
N VAL A 214 22.91 7.94 -15.67
CA VAL A 214 22.29 8.30 -16.95
C VAL A 214 22.53 9.77 -17.26
N LYS A 215 22.28 10.63 -16.29
CA LYS A 215 22.45 12.09 -16.42
C LYS A 215 22.95 12.65 -15.09
N GLU A 216 24.11 13.30 -15.13
CA GLU A 216 24.61 14.11 -14.00
C GLU A 216 23.91 15.46 -13.96
N GLY A 217 23.56 15.93 -12.77
CA GLY A 217 22.99 17.25 -12.57
C GLY A 217 22.31 17.41 -11.21
N LYS A 218 22.28 18.64 -10.71
CA LYS A 218 21.59 19.04 -9.46
C LYS A 218 20.20 19.63 -9.72
N GLY A 219 19.78 19.68 -10.98
CA GLY A 219 18.52 20.24 -11.42
C GLY A 219 17.30 19.38 -11.06
N VAL A 220 16.20 19.67 -11.70
CA VAL A 220 14.93 18.95 -11.55
C VAL A 220 14.80 17.91 -12.65
N PHE A 221 14.60 16.66 -12.25
CA PHE A 221 14.22 15.56 -13.14
C PHE A 221 12.72 15.35 -13.00
N ALA A 222 11.96 15.51 -14.08
CA ALA A 222 10.52 15.40 -14.09
C ALA A 222 10.04 14.31 -15.06
N GLN A 223 8.91 13.70 -14.75
CA GLN A 223 8.20 12.74 -15.57
C GLN A 223 9.05 11.57 -16.11
N PRO A 224 9.91 10.92 -15.29
CA PRO A 224 10.67 9.79 -15.78
C PRO A 224 9.73 8.64 -16.12
N VAL A 225 9.87 8.09 -17.32
CA VAL A 225 9.06 7.00 -17.83
C VAL A 225 9.92 6.01 -18.61
N PHE A 226 9.79 4.73 -18.28
CA PHE A 226 10.36 3.66 -19.08
C PHE A 226 9.47 3.30 -20.27
N ASP A 227 10.08 2.82 -21.35
CA ASP A 227 9.33 2.01 -22.30
C ASP A 227 8.87 0.70 -21.64
N LYS A 228 7.91 0.03 -22.27
CA LYS A 228 7.28 -1.17 -21.70
C LYS A 228 8.30 -2.26 -21.33
N LYS A 229 9.34 -2.43 -22.15
CA LYS A 229 10.40 -3.43 -21.96
C LYS A 229 11.53 -3.00 -21.04
N GLY A 230 11.51 -1.78 -20.50
CA GLY A 230 12.56 -1.25 -19.63
C GLY A 230 13.90 -0.99 -20.33
N GLY A 231 13.91 -0.96 -21.66
CA GLY A 231 15.13 -0.75 -22.46
C GLY A 231 15.45 0.73 -22.72
N LYS A 232 14.46 1.60 -22.57
CA LYS A 232 14.59 3.05 -22.80
C LYS A 232 13.96 3.81 -21.66
N LEU A 233 14.61 4.90 -21.23
CA LEU A 233 14.11 5.82 -20.23
C LEU A 233 14.03 7.22 -20.83
N ALA A 234 12.84 7.84 -20.82
CA ALA A 234 12.63 9.23 -21.15
C ALA A 234 12.36 10.04 -19.87
N PHE A 235 12.87 11.26 -19.82
CA PHE A 235 12.63 12.18 -18.71
C PHE A 235 12.86 13.63 -19.15
N LEU A 236 12.38 14.56 -18.36
CA LEU A 236 12.56 15.96 -18.56
C LEU A 236 13.57 16.49 -17.54
N TYR A 237 14.50 17.33 -17.97
CA TYR A 237 15.55 17.86 -17.11
C TYR A 237 15.70 19.38 -17.29
N THR A 238 15.82 20.10 -16.17
CA THR A 238 16.18 21.52 -16.15
C THR A 238 17.15 21.80 -15.01
N ASP A 239 18.16 22.61 -15.27
CA ASP A 239 19.10 23.11 -14.26
C ASP A 239 18.48 24.25 -13.43
N ASP A 240 17.48 24.95 -13.97
CA ASP A 240 16.83 26.07 -13.29
C ASP A 240 15.70 25.58 -12.36
N LYS A 241 15.91 25.79 -11.06
CA LYS A 241 14.91 25.47 -10.03
C LYS A 241 13.81 26.53 -9.90
N LYS A 242 13.95 27.68 -10.55
CA LYS A 242 13.05 28.84 -10.40
C LYS A 242 12.08 29.01 -11.56
N GLU A 243 12.36 28.47 -12.71
CA GLU A 243 11.45 28.55 -13.85
C GLU A 243 10.26 27.60 -13.69
N LYS A 244 9.10 28.20 -13.55
CA LYS A 244 7.81 27.51 -13.64
C LYS A 244 7.42 27.16 -15.09
N ASP A 245 8.05 27.80 -16.06
CA ASP A 245 7.87 27.55 -17.50
C ASP A 245 9.02 26.69 -18.00
N ASN A 246 8.76 25.41 -18.04
CA ASN A 246 9.73 24.38 -18.42
C ASN A 246 9.93 24.37 -19.93
N THR A 247 10.98 24.97 -20.41
CA THR A 247 11.55 24.60 -21.72
C THR A 247 12.32 23.30 -21.49
N MET A 248 11.77 22.20 -21.95
CA MET A 248 12.27 20.86 -21.65
C MET A 248 13.10 20.34 -22.80
N ALA A 249 14.32 19.89 -22.51
CA ALA A 249 15.11 19.11 -23.45
C ALA A 249 14.74 17.63 -23.31
N LEU A 250 14.44 17.00 -24.44
CA LEU A 250 14.28 15.55 -24.58
C LEU A 250 15.66 14.87 -24.64
#